data_21073ccbc436dfcaf8a41a6aaf890c8f
#
_entry.id   21073ccbc436dfcaf8a41a6aaf890c8f
#
_cell.length_a   1.000
_cell.length_b   1.000
_cell.length_c   1.000
_cell.angle_alpha   90.00
_cell.angle_beta   90.00
_cell.angle_gamma   90.00
#
_symmetry.space_group_name_H-M   'P 1'
#
loop_
_entity.id
_entity.type
_entity.pdbx_description
1 polymer ?
#
loop_
_entity_poly.entity_id
_entity_poly.type
_entity_poly.pdbx_seq_one_letter_code
_entity_poly.pdbx_strand_id
1 'polypeptide(L)'
;MVTVAVLAIIMALAVPSFTGLIRSNRLTGAANELIAAVQLTRSEAVRLNGGVSLCRSDDGATCASGGNWTRYLTVARDGTVLRSTTLRTGLVVTSNTLDALGDKLTFGADGIARNSSGTPVTGGIVVCMAVTNPSNNVRSVNLMGGSRAQVTSTSDGGRCNTTG
;
A
#
# COMPACT_ATOMS: atom_id res chain seq x y z
N MET A 1 48.36 8.20 -6.11
CA MET A 1 47.92 6.95 -6.72
C MET A 1 47.21 6.04 -5.72
N VAL A 2 47.81 5.68 -4.57
CA VAL A 2 47.18 4.80 -3.55
C VAL A 2 45.90 5.36 -2.98
N THR A 3 45.82 6.67 -2.71
CA THR A 3 44.62 7.34 -2.18
C THR A 3 43.40 7.24 -3.11
N VAL A 4 43.62 7.37 -4.42
CA VAL A 4 42.55 7.22 -5.43
C VAL A 4 42.04 5.78 -5.52
N ALA A 5 42.96 4.81 -5.42
CA ALA A 5 42.59 3.39 -5.42
C ALA A 5 41.75 3.00 -4.20
N VAL A 6 42.10 3.50 -3.01
CA VAL A 6 41.34 3.28 -1.77
C VAL A 6 39.95 3.93 -1.85
N LEU A 7 39.85 5.16 -2.38
CA LEU A 7 38.58 5.84 -2.58
C LEU A 7 37.66 5.09 -3.55
N ALA A 8 38.21 4.56 -4.63
CA ALA A 8 37.45 3.76 -5.60
C ALA A 8 36.85 2.49 -4.98
N ILE A 9 37.61 1.80 -4.11
CA ILE A 9 37.13 0.61 -3.39
C ILE A 9 36.01 0.97 -2.43
N ILE A 10 36.16 2.04 -1.66
CA ILE A 10 35.12 2.52 -0.72
C ILE A 10 33.82 2.85 -1.49
N MET A 11 33.94 3.59 -2.60
CA MET A 11 32.79 3.93 -3.45
C MET A 11 32.10 2.71 -4.01
N ALA A 12 32.84 1.70 -4.46
CA ALA A 12 32.28 0.46 -5.01
C ALA A 12 31.44 -0.33 -3.98
N LEU A 13 31.80 -0.27 -2.70
CA LEU A 13 31.08 -0.93 -1.61
C LEU A 13 29.90 -0.06 -1.09
N ALA A 14 30.01 1.25 -1.13
CA ALA A 14 29.00 2.18 -0.61
C ALA A 14 27.75 2.23 -1.50
N VAL A 15 27.91 2.24 -2.84
CA VAL A 15 26.81 2.40 -3.80
C VAL A 15 25.72 1.33 -3.64
N PRO A 16 26.00 0.01 -3.59
CA PRO A 16 24.94 -1.00 -3.47
C PRO A 16 24.18 -0.92 -2.14
N SER A 17 24.85 -0.52 -1.06
CA SER A 17 24.22 -0.34 0.25
C SER A 17 23.21 0.83 0.22
N PHE A 18 23.59 1.94 -0.42
CA PHE A 18 22.76 3.14 -0.50
C PHE A 18 21.49 2.92 -1.34
N THR A 19 21.59 2.17 -2.43
CA THR A 19 20.42 1.86 -3.27
C THR A 19 19.41 0.99 -2.53
N GLY A 20 19.85 0.03 -1.72
CA GLY A 20 19.00 -0.78 -0.86
C GLY A 20 18.23 0.05 0.17
N LEU A 21 18.90 1.02 0.80
CA LEU A 21 18.29 1.93 1.76
C LEU A 21 17.20 2.80 1.11
N ILE A 22 17.48 3.39 -0.06
CA ILE A 22 16.49 4.20 -0.80
C ILE A 22 15.26 3.39 -1.17
N ARG A 23 15.43 2.15 -1.65
CA ARG A 23 14.33 1.25 -2.00
C ARG A 23 13.51 0.85 -0.77
N SER A 24 14.17 0.54 0.34
CA SER A 24 13.51 0.24 1.61
C SER A 24 12.67 1.42 2.11
N ASN A 25 13.21 2.63 2.03
CA ASN A 25 12.49 3.86 2.40
C ASN A 25 11.28 4.11 1.49
N ARG A 26 11.40 3.83 0.18
CA ARG A 26 10.27 3.94 -0.77
C ARG A 26 9.15 2.97 -0.43
N LEU A 27 9.48 1.70 -0.13
CA LEU A 27 8.51 0.68 0.30
C LEU A 27 7.80 1.08 1.59
N THR A 28 8.56 1.50 2.59
CA THR A 28 8.01 1.91 3.89
C THR A 28 7.15 3.17 3.75
N GLY A 29 7.60 4.14 2.93
CA GLY A 29 6.83 5.34 2.64
C GLY A 29 5.47 5.02 2.00
N ALA A 30 5.45 4.13 0.98
CA ALA A 30 4.21 3.74 0.32
C ALA A 30 3.26 2.96 1.25
N ALA A 31 3.79 2.07 2.11
CA ALA A 31 2.98 1.38 3.11
C ALA A 31 2.37 2.35 4.14
N ASN A 32 3.14 3.34 4.57
CA ASN A 32 2.65 4.38 5.49
C ASN A 32 1.61 5.29 4.82
N GLU A 33 1.78 5.62 3.53
CA GLU A 33 0.77 6.35 2.74
C GLU A 33 -0.54 5.57 2.65
N LEU A 34 -0.49 4.24 2.46
CA LEU A 34 -1.68 3.38 2.46
C LEU A 34 -2.36 3.32 3.83
N ILE A 35 -1.58 3.19 4.92
CA ILE A 35 -2.15 3.28 6.29
C ILE A 35 -2.86 4.62 6.48
N ALA A 36 -2.21 5.71 6.09
CA ALA A 36 -2.81 7.04 6.20
C ALA A 36 -4.11 7.15 5.39
N ALA A 37 -4.16 6.54 4.20
CA ALA A 37 -5.37 6.48 3.39
C ALA A 37 -6.48 5.65 4.04
N VAL A 38 -6.17 4.50 4.63
CA VAL A 38 -7.12 3.68 5.41
C VAL A 38 -7.68 4.47 6.59
N GLN A 39 -6.82 5.16 7.35
CA GLN A 39 -7.23 5.96 8.50
C GLN A 39 -8.06 7.19 8.08
N LEU A 40 -7.68 7.85 6.99
CA LEU A 40 -8.48 8.94 6.41
C LEU A 40 -9.87 8.43 6.01
N THR A 41 -9.94 7.33 5.25
CA THR A 41 -11.21 6.74 4.81
C THR A 41 -12.11 6.39 6.00
N ARG A 42 -11.51 5.82 7.06
CA ARG A 42 -12.20 5.51 8.31
C ARG A 42 -12.74 6.76 9.01
N SER A 43 -11.90 7.79 9.16
CA SER A 43 -12.31 9.04 9.84
C SER A 43 -13.38 9.79 9.07
N GLU A 44 -13.29 9.82 7.74
CA GLU A 44 -14.30 10.42 6.88
C GLU A 44 -15.62 9.63 6.90
N ALA A 45 -15.58 8.29 7.02
CA ALA A 45 -16.77 7.48 7.18
C ALA A 45 -17.52 7.81 8.48
N VAL A 46 -16.80 7.99 9.58
CA VAL A 46 -17.40 8.43 10.85
C VAL A 46 -17.94 9.84 10.73
N ARG A 47 -17.18 10.77 10.12
CA ARG A 47 -17.58 12.19 9.95
C ARG A 47 -18.83 12.34 9.08
N LEU A 48 -18.92 11.56 7.98
CA LEU A 48 -20.02 11.60 7.01
C LEU A 48 -21.17 10.65 7.36
N ASN A 49 -21.11 10.02 8.54
CA ASN A 49 -22.08 9.02 8.98
C ASN A 49 -22.18 7.81 8.05
N GLY A 50 -21.05 7.36 7.52
CA GLY A 50 -20.87 6.08 6.82
C GLY A 50 -20.66 6.18 5.31
N GLY A 51 -20.34 5.05 4.73
CA GLY A 51 -20.24 4.85 3.28
C GLY A 51 -19.04 5.52 2.59
N VAL A 52 -17.89 5.63 3.25
CA VAL A 52 -16.64 6.06 2.60
C VAL A 52 -15.79 4.86 2.23
N SER A 53 -15.25 4.87 1.03
CA SER A 53 -14.49 3.75 0.48
C SER A 53 -13.09 4.15 0.06
N LEU A 54 -12.14 3.29 0.36
CA LEU A 54 -10.81 3.27 -0.27
C LEU A 54 -10.88 2.28 -1.44
N CYS A 55 -10.55 2.71 -2.65
CA CYS A 55 -10.60 1.84 -3.82
C CYS A 55 -9.46 2.10 -4.80
N ARG A 56 -9.16 1.09 -5.62
CA ARG A 56 -8.29 1.21 -6.79
C ARG A 56 -8.92 2.15 -7.83
N SER A 57 -8.09 2.84 -8.59
CA SER A 57 -8.54 3.69 -9.71
C SER A 57 -7.53 3.70 -10.84
N ASP A 58 -8.03 3.79 -12.07
CA ASP A 58 -7.20 3.98 -13.26
C ASP A 58 -7.15 5.46 -13.68
N ASP A 59 -8.28 6.16 -13.59
CA ASP A 59 -8.49 7.52 -14.08
C ASP A 59 -8.31 8.62 -13.01
N GLY A 60 -8.36 8.24 -11.74
CA GLY A 60 -8.31 9.18 -10.61
C GLY A 60 -9.66 9.82 -10.25
N ALA A 61 -10.74 9.40 -10.90
CA ALA A 61 -12.09 9.91 -10.71
C ALA A 61 -13.07 8.83 -10.25
N THR A 62 -12.89 7.58 -10.73
CA THR A 62 -13.80 6.46 -10.44
C THR A 62 -13.06 5.27 -9.85
N CYS A 63 -13.76 4.47 -9.03
CA CYS A 63 -13.25 3.19 -8.56
C CYS A 63 -13.22 2.18 -9.72
N ALA A 64 -12.15 1.42 -9.82
CA ALA A 64 -11.97 0.34 -10.77
C ALA A 64 -11.64 -0.97 -10.06
N SER A 65 -11.94 -2.11 -10.68
CA SER A 65 -11.64 -3.44 -10.17
C SER A 65 -10.74 -4.22 -11.14
N GLY A 66 -9.92 -5.12 -10.60
CA GLY A 66 -8.96 -5.95 -11.34
C GLY A 66 -7.70 -5.20 -11.77
N GLY A 67 -6.59 -5.93 -11.88
CA GLY A 67 -5.30 -5.41 -12.31
C GLY A 67 -4.46 -4.75 -11.22
N ASN A 68 -3.31 -4.22 -11.61
CA ASN A 68 -2.38 -3.59 -10.68
C ASN A 68 -2.89 -2.22 -10.20
N TRP A 69 -2.65 -1.94 -8.92
CA TRP A 69 -2.93 -0.64 -8.35
C TRP A 69 -1.88 0.38 -8.82
N THR A 70 -2.27 1.33 -9.65
CA THR A 70 -1.45 2.48 -10.04
C THR A 70 -1.84 3.74 -9.28
N ARG A 71 -3.08 3.77 -8.80
CA ARG A 71 -3.68 4.87 -8.04
C ARG A 71 -4.75 4.31 -7.13
N TYR A 72 -5.01 5.01 -6.03
CA TYR A 72 -6.16 4.74 -5.15
C TYR A 72 -6.88 6.03 -4.78
N LEU A 73 -8.18 5.89 -4.53
CA LEU A 73 -9.08 6.97 -4.16
C LEU A 73 -9.68 6.73 -2.78
N THR A 74 -9.94 7.82 -2.07
CA THR A 74 -10.92 7.86 -0.98
C THR A 74 -12.17 8.53 -1.53
N VAL A 75 -13.30 7.79 -1.55
CA VAL A 75 -14.54 8.22 -2.21
C VAL A 75 -15.71 8.14 -1.22
N ALA A 76 -16.49 9.20 -1.12
CA ALA A 76 -17.70 9.23 -0.33
C ALA A 76 -18.83 8.43 -1.01
N ARG A 77 -19.89 8.14 -0.28
CA ARG A 77 -21.04 7.35 -0.75
C ARG A 77 -21.74 7.94 -1.98
N ASP A 78 -21.75 9.27 -2.09
CA ASP A 78 -22.32 10.00 -3.23
C ASP A 78 -21.42 10.02 -4.48
N GLY A 79 -20.25 9.38 -4.43
CA GLY A 79 -19.28 9.37 -5.50
C GLY A 79 -18.25 10.51 -5.44
N THR A 80 -18.33 11.41 -4.49
CA THR A 80 -17.37 12.51 -4.33
C THR A 80 -15.99 11.98 -3.99
N VAL A 81 -14.98 12.30 -4.80
CA VAL A 81 -13.59 11.96 -4.53
C VAL A 81 -13.03 12.91 -3.47
N LEU A 82 -12.78 12.38 -2.28
CA LEU A 82 -12.21 13.13 -1.16
C LEU A 82 -10.69 13.25 -1.29
N ARG A 83 -10.04 12.20 -1.81
CA ARG A 83 -8.60 12.16 -2.05
C ARG A 83 -8.26 11.19 -3.18
N SER A 84 -7.31 11.60 -4.02
CA SER A 84 -6.69 10.76 -5.04
C SER A 84 -5.18 10.71 -4.81
N THR A 85 -4.59 9.52 -4.82
CA THR A 85 -3.15 9.31 -4.62
C THR A 85 -2.62 8.39 -5.69
N THR A 86 -1.58 8.84 -6.41
CA THR A 86 -0.89 8.04 -7.41
C THR A 86 0.28 7.32 -6.75
N LEU A 87 0.39 6.02 -6.99
CA LEU A 87 1.51 5.20 -6.52
C LEU A 87 2.78 5.52 -7.30
N ARG A 88 3.92 5.45 -6.62
CA ARG A 88 5.23 5.67 -7.26
C ARG A 88 5.54 4.50 -8.21
N THR A 89 6.16 4.82 -9.34
CA THR A 89 6.61 3.82 -10.31
C THR A 89 7.58 2.82 -9.69
N GLY A 90 7.49 1.54 -10.13
CA GLY A 90 8.31 0.45 -9.62
C GLY A 90 7.78 -0.22 -8.35
N LEU A 91 6.63 0.20 -7.85
CA LEU A 91 5.87 -0.49 -6.81
C LEU A 91 4.77 -1.34 -7.44
N VAL A 92 4.57 -2.53 -6.89
CA VAL A 92 3.44 -3.40 -7.17
C VAL A 92 2.58 -3.44 -5.92
N VAL A 93 1.29 -3.17 -6.06
CA VAL A 93 0.32 -3.23 -4.95
C VAL A 93 -0.73 -4.26 -5.30
N THR A 94 -0.91 -5.23 -4.42
CA THR A 94 -1.87 -6.34 -4.58
C THR A 94 -2.59 -6.61 -3.28
N SER A 95 -3.78 -7.21 -3.36
CA SER A 95 -4.52 -7.64 -2.17
C SER A 95 -5.59 -8.66 -2.56
N ASN A 96 -5.40 -9.91 -2.21
CA ASN A 96 -6.45 -10.94 -2.41
C ASN A 96 -7.74 -10.60 -1.68
N THR A 97 -7.62 -10.00 -0.50
CA THR A 97 -8.79 -9.60 0.28
C THR A 97 -9.62 -8.54 -0.44
N LEU A 98 -8.95 -7.53 -1.03
CA LEU A 98 -9.65 -6.47 -1.76
C LEU A 98 -10.09 -6.93 -3.14
N ASP A 99 -9.34 -7.81 -3.81
CA ASP A 99 -9.74 -8.41 -5.09
C ASP A 99 -11.10 -9.10 -4.94
N ALA A 100 -11.31 -9.87 -3.86
CA ALA A 100 -12.59 -10.49 -3.55
C ALA A 100 -13.72 -9.49 -3.24
N LEU A 101 -13.39 -8.24 -2.92
CA LEU A 101 -14.31 -7.13 -2.63
C LEU A 101 -14.42 -6.13 -3.80
N GLY A 102 -13.89 -6.48 -4.99
CA GLY A 102 -13.84 -5.60 -6.16
C GLY A 102 -12.88 -4.43 -6.00
N ASP A 103 -11.71 -4.67 -5.39
CA ASP A 103 -10.66 -3.66 -5.10
C ASP A 103 -11.14 -2.46 -4.30
N LYS A 104 -12.09 -2.71 -3.39
CA LYS A 104 -12.76 -1.66 -2.62
C LYS A 104 -12.90 -2.05 -1.14
N LEU A 105 -12.49 -1.15 -0.25
CA LEU A 105 -12.64 -1.26 1.20
C LEU A 105 -13.60 -0.18 1.69
N THR A 106 -14.80 -0.55 2.12
CA THR A 106 -15.84 0.39 2.53
C THR A 106 -16.01 0.40 4.04
N PHE A 107 -15.92 1.59 4.63
CA PHE A 107 -16.10 1.82 6.06
C PHE A 107 -17.54 2.31 6.35
N GLY A 108 -18.14 1.77 7.41
CA GLY A 108 -19.41 2.26 7.96
C GLY A 108 -19.24 3.47 8.89
N ALA A 109 -20.37 4.01 9.36
CA ALA A 109 -20.41 5.12 10.32
C ALA A 109 -19.71 4.81 11.67
N ASP A 110 -19.61 3.54 12.02
CA ASP A 110 -18.91 3.05 13.21
C ASP A 110 -17.37 2.92 12.99
N GLY A 111 -16.89 3.28 11.81
CA GLY A 111 -15.49 3.19 11.43
C GLY A 111 -14.98 1.76 11.26
N ILE A 112 -15.85 0.79 11.01
CA ILE A 112 -15.49 -0.60 10.75
C ILE A 112 -15.73 -0.90 9.26
N ALA A 113 -14.70 -1.47 8.62
CA ALA A 113 -14.82 -1.95 7.25
C ALA A 113 -15.52 -3.32 7.25
N ARG A 114 -16.55 -3.46 6.41
CA ARG A 114 -17.32 -4.71 6.27
C ARG A 114 -17.48 -5.12 4.81
N ASN A 115 -17.57 -6.41 4.60
CA ASN A 115 -17.96 -6.98 3.31
C ASN A 115 -19.49 -6.88 3.11
N SER A 116 -19.98 -7.32 1.97
CA SER A 116 -21.41 -7.33 1.62
C SER A 116 -22.28 -8.14 2.59
N SER A 117 -21.71 -9.11 3.29
CA SER A 117 -22.39 -9.95 4.28
C SER A 117 -22.38 -9.32 5.69
N GLY A 118 -21.87 -8.10 5.86
CA GLY A 118 -21.77 -7.40 7.15
C GLY A 118 -20.61 -7.85 8.05
N THR A 119 -19.79 -8.80 7.61
CA THR A 119 -18.63 -9.30 8.37
C THR A 119 -17.47 -8.29 8.30
N PRO A 120 -16.79 -7.99 9.41
CA PRO A 120 -15.61 -7.14 9.40
C PRO A 120 -14.53 -7.69 8.46
N VAL A 121 -13.97 -6.81 7.63
CA VAL A 121 -12.88 -7.17 6.70
C VAL A 121 -11.60 -7.33 7.49
N THR A 122 -10.94 -8.47 7.28
CA THR A 122 -9.57 -8.77 7.75
C THR A 122 -8.74 -9.19 6.55
N GLY A 123 -7.47 -8.82 6.52
CA GLY A 123 -6.57 -9.17 5.42
C GLY A 123 -5.55 -8.09 5.17
N GLY A 124 -4.77 -8.21 4.11
CA GLY A 124 -3.64 -7.33 3.84
C GLY A 124 -3.67 -6.68 2.46
N ILE A 125 -3.14 -5.46 2.41
CA ILE A 125 -2.71 -4.82 1.17
C ILE A 125 -1.20 -4.93 1.13
N VAL A 126 -0.67 -5.57 0.09
CA VAL A 126 0.76 -5.80 -0.07
C VAL A 126 1.36 -4.75 -0.99
N VAL A 127 2.42 -4.11 -0.53
CA VAL A 127 3.28 -3.23 -1.34
C VAL A 127 4.61 -3.95 -1.55
N CYS A 128 4.96 -4.21 -2.77
CA CYS A 128 6.17 -4.94 -3.15
C CYS A 128 6.99 -4.17 -4.18
N MET A 129 8.29 -4.43 -4.17
CA MET A 129 9.21 -4.02 -5.23
C MET A 129 9.97 -5.26 -5.72
N ALA A 130 9.99 -5.49 -7.03
CA ALA A 130 10.65 -6.66 -7.63
C ALA A 130 12.19 -6.47 -7.66
N VAL A 131 12.80 -6.54 -6.47
CA VAL A 131 14.25 -6.36 -6.25
C VAL A 131 14.73 -7.27 -5.12
N THR A 132 15.98 -7.73 -5.22
CA THR A 132 16.64 -8.55 -4.19
C THR A 132 17.32 -7.72 -3.09
N ASN A 133 17.53 -6.42 -3.34
CA ASN A 133 18.09 -5.47 -2.40
C ASN A 133 17.15 -4.25 -2.27
N PRO A 134 16.50 -4.04 -1.11
CA PRO A 134 16.66 -4.76 0.18
C PRO A 134 16.12 -6.20 0.12
N SER A 135 16.64 -7.07 0.99
CA SER A 135 16.18 -8.47 1.11
C SER A 135 14.69 -8.54 1.47
N ASN A 136 14.23 -7.66 2.38
CA ASN A 136 12.81 -7.49 2.70
C ASN A 136 12.16 -6.54 1.68
N ASN A 137 11.79 -7.08 0.54
CA ASN A 137 11.22 -6.36 -0.59
C ASN A 137 9.70 -6.18 -0.56
N VAL A 138 9.05 -6.61 0.54
CA VAL A 138 7.59 -6.57 0.75
C VAL A 138 7.23 -5.82 2.02
N ARG A 139 6.15 -5.03 1.97
CA ARG A 139 5.46 -4.43 3.11
C ARG A 139 3.98 -4.77 3.03
N SER A 140 3.46 -5.43 4.05
CA SER A 140 2.04 -5.77 4.12
C SER A 140 1.34 -4.86 5.12
N VAL A 141 0.33 -4.15 4.66
CA VAL A 141 -0.59 -3.37 5.49
C VAL A 141 -1.73 -4.28 5.88
N ASN A 142 -1.66 -4.88 7.06
CA ASN A 142 -2.64 -5.84 7.53
C ASN A 142 -3.78 -5.13 8.27
N LEU A 143 -5.01 -5.38 7.84
CA LEU A 143 -6.24 -4.99 8.51
C LEU A 143 -6.65 -6.08 9.50
N MET A 144 -6.78 -5.70 10.75
CA MET A 144 -7.25 -6.58 11.83
C MET A 144 -8.70 -6.28 12.19
N GLY A 145 -9.34 -7.18 12.95
CA GLY A 145 -10.67 -6.95 13.49
C GLY A 145 -10.77 -5.58 14.17
N GLY A 146 -11.86 -4.84 13.91
CA GLY A 146 -12.02 -3.45 14.33
C GLY A 146 -11.28 -2.44 13.46
N SER A 147 -10.84 -2.83 12.25
CA SER A 147 -10.22 -1.96 11.24
C SER A 147 -8.95 -1.25 11.70
N ARG A 148 -8.18 -1.90 12.56
CA ARG A 148 -6.81 -1.47 12.90
C ARG A 148 -5.85 -1.92 11.80
N ALA A 149 -4.99 -1.03 11.33
CA ALA A 149 -3.98 -1.32 10.32
C ALA A 149 -2.58 -1.43 10.97
N GLN A 150 -1.81 -2.44 10.56
CA GLN A 150 -0.43 -2.67 10.99
C GLN A 150 0.45 -2.98 9.78
N VAL A 151 1.69 -2.46 9.75
CA VAL A 151 2.67 -2.82 8.72
C VAL A 151 3.56 -3.95 9.22
N THR A 152 3.74 -4.96 8.36
CA THR A 152 4.76 -6.00 8.52
C THR A 152 5.72 -5.96 7.33
N SER A 153 6.96 -6.42 7.54
CA SER A 153 8.01 -6.45 6.52
C SER A 153 8.45 -7.89 6.30
N THR A 154 8.40 -8.34 5.05
CA THR A 154 8.76 -9.71 4.67
C THR A 154 9.61 -9.73 3.40
N SER A 155 10.20 -10.89 3.10
CA SER A 155 10.94 -11.14 1.86
C SER A 155 10.14 -12.06 0.94
N ASP A 156 10.11 -11.76 -0.35
CA ASP A 156 9.60 -12.63 -1.42
C ASP A 156 10.72 -12.99 -2.42
N GLY A 157 11.97 -12.95 -1.97
CA GLY A 157 13.14 -13.30 -2.79
C GLY A 157 13.31 -12.43 -4.03
N GLY A 158 12.89 -11.17 -3.97
CA GLY A 158 12.93 -10.24 -5.10
C GLY A 158 11.78 -10.37 -6.10
N ARG A 159 10.80 -11.22 -5.81
CA ARG A 159 9.53 -11.34 -6.58
C ARG A 159 8.44 -10.53 -5.93
N CYS A 160 7.30 -10.39 -6.59
CA CYS A 160 6.09 -9.75 -6.07
C CYS A 160 4.88 -10.69 -6.26
N ASN A 161 5.01 -11.94 -5.78
CA ASN A 161 3.97 -12.96 -5.87
C ASN A 161 3.19 -13.12 -4.56
N THR A 162 3.63 -12.44 -3.49
CA THR A 162 2.91 -12.44 -2.21
C THR A 162 1.60 -11.68 -2.36
N THR A 163 0.54 -12.38 -2.06
CA THR A 163 -0.83 -11.87 -2.00
C THR A 163 -1.21 -11.71 -0.53
N GLY A 164 -1.73 -10.54 -0.15
CA GLY A 164 -2.12 -10.18 1.22
C GLY A 164 -3.39 -10.89 1.70
#